data_e0e1b875fab287085bc586d11799a81f
#
_entry.id   e0e1b875fab287085bc586d11799a81f
#
_cell.length_a   1.000
_cell.length_b   1.000
_cell.length_c   1.000
_cell.angle_alpha   90.00
_cell.angle_beta   90.00
_cell.angle_gamma   90.00
#
_symmetry.space_group_name_H-M   'P 1'
#
loop_
_entity.id
_entity.type
_entity.pdbx_description
1 polymer ?
#
loop_
_entity_poly.entity_id
_entity_poly.type
_entity_poly.pdbx_seq_one_letter_code
_entity_poly.pdbx_strand_id
1 'polypeptide(L)'
;MGLGLGYIERDFAALGAPRSARVSLLEEGVEVLRRAWTQRPFSFQGRRFRFEGVSIYPEPVQRPHPPLWLAAWSRDGVRRAAGIADGWLTDPIHGLDAIALLAQEYRDAAREAGRQPCVVLMRQFAVAEDAARAAALYGEMAANVWRYYWRNGSFNLLLEPAWRRVKSPEAIDASTVLPRRVPFGGPQECLEGFRQWIDTLRPDYVIAVPTPSTLGQAALEAQVRLFGEAALPRLAEP
;
A
#
# COMPACT_ATOMS: atom_id res chain seq x y z
N MET A 1 -7.68 -8.62 3.48
CA MET A 1 -8.07 -7.35 4.14
C MET A 1 -6.82 -6.54 4.45
N GLY A 2 -6.74 -5.26 3.99
CA GLY A 2 -5.59 -4.38 4.24
C GLY A 2 -5.81 -3.54 5.51
N LEU A 3 -4.80 -3.48 6.38
CA LEU A 3 -4.81 -2.71 7.62
C LEU A 3 -3.60 -1.77 7.65
N GLY A 4 -3.76 -0.59 8.26
CA GLY A 4 -2.68 0.39 8.43
C GLY A 4 -2.76 1.14 9.75
N LEU A 5 -1.64 1.72 10.18
CA LEU A 5 -1.55 2.46 11.45
C LEU A 5 -2.31 3.80 11.43
N GLY A 6 -2.58 4.35 10.25
CA GLY A 6 -2.96 5.75 10.14
C GLY A 6 -1.78 6.71 10.37
N TYR A 7 -1.85 7.92 9.83
CA TYR A 7 -0.79 8.93 9.94
C TYR A 7 -1.30 10.36 10.07
N ILE A 8 -2.59 10.61 9.84
CA ILE A 8 -3.19 11.94 9.84
C ILE A 8 -3.71 12.25 11.25
N GLU A 9 -3.14 13.25 11.91
CA GLU A 9 -3.47 13.61 13.30
C GLU A 9 -4.94 13.96 13.50
N ARG A 10 -5.52 14.74 12.56
CA ARG A 10 -6.92 15.15 12.63
C ARG A 10 -7.90 13.96 12.56
N ASP A 11 -7.53 12.88 11.86
CA ASP A 11 -8.38 11.70 11.74
C ASP A 11 -8.44 10.95 13.07
N PHE A 12 -7.31 10.85 13.79
CA PHE A 12 -7.28 10.31 15.14
C PHE A 12 -8.14 11.13 16.10
N ALA A 13 -8.03 12.46 16.03
CA ALA A 13 -8.84 13.35 16.86
C ALA A 13 -10.34 13.22 16.54
N ALA A 14 -10.72 13.17 15.27
CA ALA A 14 -12.10 13.01 14.83
C ALA A 14 -12.73 11.68 15.26
N LEU A 15 -11.93 10.61 15.34
CA LEU A 15 -12.37 9.28 15.75
C LEU A 15 -12.22 9.03 17.26
N GLY A 16 -11.77 10.02 18.02
CA GLY A 16 -11.57 9.90 19.48
C GLY A 16 -10.47 8.90 19.88
N ALA A 17 -9.55 8.59 18.97
CA ALA A 17 -8.47 7.63 19.19
C ALA A 17 -7.14 8.34 19.40
N PRO A 18 -6.37 8.09 20.49
CA PRO A 18 -5.07 8.70 20.66
C PRO A 18 -4.06 8.14 19.66
N ARG A 19 -3.41 9.01 18.88
CA ARG A 19 -2.39 8.59 17.87
C ARG A 19 -1.25 7.81 18.52
N SER A 20 -0.89 8.11 19.75
CA SER A 20 0.14 7.36 20.51
C SER A 20 -0.23 5.88 20.74
N ALA A 21 -1.51 5.55 20.71
CA ALA A 21 -2.01 4.17 20.88
C ALA A 21 -2.10 3.37 19.59
N ARG A 22 -1.86 3.98 18.42
CA ARG A 22 -2.11 3.35 17.09
C ARG A 22 -1.45 2.00 16.89
N VAL A 23 -0.23 1.81 17.43
CA VAL A 23 0.49 0.54 17.32
C VAL A 23 -0.23 -0.55 18.11
N SER A 24 -0.50 -0.33 19.39
CA SER A 24 -1.18 -1.31 20.23
C SER A 24 -2.64 -1.55 19.80
N LEU A 25 -3.32 -0.53 19.27
CA LEU A 25 -4.65 -0.70 18.65
C LEU A 25 -4.60 -1.62 17.44
N LEU A 26 -3.59 -1.45 16.58
CA LEU A 26 -3.42 -2.29 15.40
C LEU A 26 -3.07 -3.74 15.78
N GLU A 27 -2.10 -3.94 16.67
CA GLU A 27 -1.65 -5.26 17.09
C GLU A 27 -2.76 -6.07 17.76
N GLU A 28 -3.45 -5.48 18.74
CA GLU A 28 -4.62 -6.11 19.36
C GLU A 28 -5.77 -6.29 18.37
N GLY A 29 -6.00 -5.30 17.48
CA GLY A 29 -7.04 -5.36 16.45
C GLY A 29 -6.85 -6.54 15.48
N VAL A 30 -5.63 -6.84 15.07
CA VAL A 30 -5.31 -8.02 14.25
C VAL A 30 -5.71 -9.31 14.98
N GLU A 31 -5.38 -9.44 16.25
CA GLU A 31 -5.72 -10.62 17.05
C GLU A 31 -7.23 -10.73 17.27
N VAL A 32 -7.89 -9.61 17.56
CA VAL A 32 -9.37 -9.55 17.70
C VAL A 32 -10.05 -10.00 16.40
N LEU A 33 -9.60 -9.52 15.25
CA LEU A 33 -10.16 -9.93 13.95
C LEU A 33 -10.00 -11.42 13.71
N ARG A 34 -8.82 -11.99 13.99
CA ARG A 34 -8.60 -13.44 13.85
C ARG A 34 -9.55 -14.24 14.72
N ARG A 35 -9.67 -13.90 16.02
CA ARG A 35 -10.60 -14.61 16.93
C ARG A 35 -12.04 -14.45 16.50
N ALA A 36 -12.47 -13.23 16.13
CA ALA A 36 -13.83 -12.98 15.68
C ALA A 36 -14.24 -13.82 14.46
N TRP A 37 -13.27 -14.15 13.59
CA TRP A 37 -13.51 -14.93 12.38
C TRP A 37 -13.35 -16.46 12.58
N THR A 38 -12.61 -16.88 13.60
CA THR A 38 -12.24 -18.30 13.80
C THR A 38 -12.85 -18.95 15.04
N GLN A 39 -13.37 -18.16 15.98
CA GLN A 39 -13.90 -18.63 17.26
C GLN A 39 -15.30 -18.08 17.48
N ARG A 40 -16.21 -18.93 18.03
CA ARG A 40 -17.58 -18.53 18.38
C ARG A 40 -18.10 -19.36 19.55
N PRO A 41 -18.46 -18.70 20.66
CA PRO A 41 -18.12 -17.31 20.99
C PRO A 41 -16.62 -17.13 21.21
N PHE A 42 -16.12 -15.87 21.13
CA PHE A 42 -14.76 -15.54 21.54
C PHE A 42 -14.75 -14.53 22.68
N SER A 43 -13.70 -14.58 23.48
CA SER A 43 -13.38 -13.55 24.47
C SER A 43 -11.96 -13.04 24.21
N PHE A 44 -11.76 -11.76 24.48
CA PHE A 44 -10.45 -11.11 24.37
C PHE A 44 -10.28 -10.11 25.51
N GLN A 45 -9.11 -10.14 26.14
CA GLN A 45 -8.78 -9.21 27.20
C GLN A 45 -7.38 -8.64 26.95
N GLY A 46 -7.35 -7.48 26.32
CA GLY A 46 -6.14 -6.73 26.03
C GLY A 46 -6.11 -5.40 26.74
N ARG A 47 -5.11 -4.60 26.39
CA ARG A 47 -4.94 -3.23 26.87
C ARG A 47 -5.93 -2.26 26.21
N ARG A 48 -6.31 -2.52 24.94
CA ARG A 48 -7.13 -1.64 24.08
C ARG A 48 -8.54 -2.16 23.89
N PHE A 49 -8.66 -3.47 23.77
CA PHE A 49 -9.94 -4.12 23.52
C PHE A 49 -10.26 -5.10 24.65
N ARG A 50 -11.55 -5.19 24.96
CA ARG A 50 -12.09 -6.19 25.89
C ARG A 50 -13.43 -6.66 25.38
N PHE A 51 -13.54 -7.97 25.17
CA PHE A 51 -14.76 -8.64 24.72
C PHE A 51 -14.98 -9.89 25.55
N GLU A 52 -16.24 -10.22 25.81
CA GLU A 52 -16.64 -11.43 26.55
C GLU A 52 -17.80 -12.10 25.83
N GLY A 53 -17.60 -13.36 25.43
CA GLY A 53 -18.62 -14.20 24.84
C GLY A 53 -19.23 -13.67 23.53
N VAL A 54 -18.47 -12.93 22.73
CA VAL A 54 -18.96 -12.28 21.51
C VAL A 54 -18.97 -13.27 20.34
N SER A 55 -20.01 -13.21 19.51
CA SER A 55 -20.11 -13.93 18.24
C SER A 55 -20.37 -12.97 17.10
N ILE A 56 -19.62 -13.11 16.00
CA ILE A 56 -19.72 -12.26 14.82
C ILE A 56 -20.24 -13.08 13.63
N TYR A 57 -21.24 -12.55 12.94
CA TYR A 57 -21.86 -13.15 11.77
C TYR A 57 -22.00 -12.10 10.64
N PRO A 58 -21.98 -12.53 9.34
CA PRO A 58 -21.75 -13.91 8.87
C PRO A 58 -20.30 -14.36 9.04
N GLU A 59 -20.07 -15.68 8.97
CA GLU A 59 -18.73 -16.24 8.91
C GLU A 59 -18.03 -15.90 7.60
N PRO A 60 -16.70 -15.65 7.60
CA PRO A 60 -15.95 -15.59 6.37
C PRO A 60 -16.05 -16.91 5.59
N VAL A 61 -16.13 -16.82 4.27
CA VAL A 61 -16.05 -17.98 3.38
C VAL A 61 -14.64 -18.57 3.37
N GLN A 62 -13.63 -17.70 3.37
CA GLN A 62 -12.22 -18.10 3.38
C GLN A 62 -11.82 -18.73 4.72
N ARG A 63 -11.01 -19.79 4.66
CA ARG A 63 -10.51 -20.51 5.84
C ARG A 63 -8.99 -20.41 5.94
N PRO A 64 -8.40 -20.25 7.15
CA PRO A 64 -9.10 -20.09 8.45
C PRO A 64 -9.80 -18.73 8.59
N HIS A 65 -9.39 -17.71 7.84
CA HIS A 65 -9.96 -16.36 7.76
C HIS A 65 -9.47 -15.65 6.48
N PRO A 66 -10.08 -14.54 6.07
CA PRO A 66 -9.54 -13.70 4.99
C PRO A 66 -8.11 -13.25 5.32
N PRO A 67 -7.15 -13.30 4.37
CA PRO A 67 -5.79 -12.84 4.63
C PRO A 67 -5.76 -11.40 5.16
N LEU A 68 -4.95 -11.15 6.19
CA LEU A 68 -4.71 -9.85 6.79
C LEU A 68 -3.38 -9.31 6.29
N TRP A 69 -3.39 -8.23 5.52
CA TRP A 69 -2.21 -7.56 5.01
C TRP A 69 -1.97 -6.26 5.77
N LEU A 70 -0.75 -6.07 6.26
CA LEU A 70 -0.39 -4.87 7.01
C LEU A 70 0.39 -3.90 6.12
N ALA A 71 -0.14 -2.70 5.95
CA ALA A 71 0.55 -1.62 5.25
C ALA A 71 1.61 -0.99 6.16
N ALA A 72 2.85 -0.91 5.67
CA ALA A 72 3.96 -0.36 6.44
C ALA A 72 4.99 0.34 5.54
N TRP A 73 5.55 1.46 6.05
CA TRP A 73 6.50 2.35 5.37
C TRP A 73 7.88 2.38 6.05
N SER A 74 7.97 1.95 7.29
CA SER A 74 9.20 1.96 8.08
C SER A 74 9.69 0.55 8.36
N ARG A 75 10.97 0.39 8.68
CA ARG A 75 11.56 -0.88 9.07
C ARG A 75 10.81 -1.54 10.23
N ASP A 76 10.49 -0.78 11.29
CA ASP A 76 9.72 -1.32 12.43
C ASP A 76 8.32 -1.77 12.03
N GLY A 77 7.67 -1.01 11.12
CA GLY A 77 6.35 -1.38 10.57
C GLY A 77 6.42 -2.66 9.75
N VAL A 78 7.44 -2.81 8.93
CA VAL A 78 7.68 -3.99 8.08
C VAL A 78 7.97 -5.23 8.94
N ARG A 79 8.79 -5.11 9.98
CA ARG A 79 9.05 -6.20 10.94
C ARG A 79 7.78 -6.58 11.73
N ARG A 80 6.98 -5.58 12.10
CA ARG A 80 5.67 -5.84 12.72
C ARG A 80 4.76 -6.62 11.79
N ALA A 81 4.66 -6.22 10.52
CA ALA A 81 3.88 -6.96 9.53
C ALA A 81 4.33 -8.41 9.43
N ALA A 82 5.65 -8.66 9.39
CA ALA A 82 6.24 -10.00 9.38
C ALA A 82 5.83 -10.84 10.59
N GLY A 83 5.74 -10.23 11.78
CA GLY A 83 5.38 -10.94 13.02
C GLY A 83 3.90 -11.25 13.18
N ILE A 84 3.01 -10.37 12.72
CA ILE A 84 1.58 -10.46 13.08
C ILE A 84 0.61 -10.54 11.89
N ALA A 85 1.03 -10.29 10.65
CA ALA A 85 0.14 -10.29 9.48
C ALA A 85 0.38 -11.49 8.57
N ASP A 86 -0.54 -11.73 7.65
CA ASP A 86 -0.41 -12.77 6.63
C ASP A 86 0.34 -12.25 5.39
N GLY A 87 0.55 -10.94 5.30
CA GLY A 87 1.32 -10.31 4.26
C GLY A 87 1.67 -8.86 4.59
N TRP A 88 2.68 -8.34 3.91
CA TRP A 88 3.05 -6.93 3.92
C TRP A 88 2.57 -6.23 2.66
N LEU A 89 1.77 -5.18 2.84
CA LEU A 89 1.33 -4.28 1.78
C LEU A 89 2.30 -3.11 1.68
N THR A 90 2.94 -2.96 0.50
CA THR A 90 3.88 -1.86 0.28
C THR A 90 3.15 -0.52 0.20
N ASP A 91 3.90 0.57 0.44
CA ASP A 91 3.41 1.91 0.19
C ASP A 91 3.57 2.32 -1.29
N PRO A 92 2.83 3.31 -1.78
CA PRO A 92 2.91 3.76 -3.17
C PRO A 92 4.02 4.80 -3.42
N ILE A 93 4.76 5.25 -2.40
CA ILE A 93 5.61 6.44 -2.45
C ILE A 93 7.09 6.11 -2.57
N HIS A 94 7.62 5.14 -1.85
CA HIS A 94 9.02 4.73 -1.97
C HIS A 94 9.36 4.31 -3.41
N GLY A 95 10.58 4.65 -3.84
CA GLY A 95 11.13 4.14 -5.09
C GLY A 95 11.50 2.65 -4.99
N LEU A 96 11.83 2.07 -6.14
CA LEU A 96 12.08 0.63 -6.27
C LEU A 96 13.17 0.13 -5.32
N ASP A 97 14.32 0.83 -5.26
CA ASP A 97 15.44 0.41 -4.41
C ASP A 97 15.08 0.39 -2.92
N ALA A 98 14.32 1.38 -2.47
CA ALA A 98 13.88 1.47 -1.09
C ALA A 98 12.88 0.36 -0.73
N ILE A 99 11.93 0.08 -1.63
CA ILE A 99 10.98 -1.04 -1.44
C ILE A 99 11.70 -2.39 -1.50
N ALA A 100 12.71 -2.54 -2.37
CA ALA A 100 13.51 -3.78 -2.43
C ALA A 100 14.23 -4.06 -1.11
N LEU A 101 14.82 -3.03 -0.49
CA LEU A 101 15.42 -3.14 0.84
C LEU A 101 14.39 -3.54 1.90
N LEU A 102 13.23 -2.90 1.91
CA LEU A 102 12.15 -3.24 2.85
C LEU A 102 11.59 -4.64 2.61
N ALA A 103 11.49 -5.08 1.35
CA ALA A 103 11.03 -6.41 0.99
C ALA A 103 11.98 -7.51 1.47
N GLN A 104 13.28 -7.26 1.35
CA GLN A 104 14.28 -8.18 1.90
C GLN A 104 14.16 -8.27 3.43
N GLU A 105 14.10 -7.13 4.11
CA GLU A 105 13.95 -7.08 5.57
C GLU A 105 12.66 -7.75 6.06
N TYR A 106 11.54 -7.57 5.31
CA TYR A 106 10.29 -8.25 5.58
C TYR A 106 10.42 -9.76 5.47
N ARG A 107 11.02 -10.25 4.37
CA ARG A 107 11.17 -11.68 4.12
C ARG A 107 12.03 -12.35 5.18
N ASP A 108 13.11 -11.71 5.59
CA ASP A 108 14.00 -12.23 6.62
C ASP A 108 13.28 -12.29 7.97
N ALA A 109 12.63 -11.20 8.39
CA ALA A 109 11.85 -11.17 9.62
C ALA A 109 10.68 -12.17 9.64
N ALA A 110 10.02 -12.40 8.49
CA ALA A 110 8.94 -13.37 8.39
C ALA A 110 9.47 -14.81 8.56
N ARG A 111 10.61 -15.14 7.93
CA ARG A 111 11.26 -16.47 8.09
C ARG A 111 11.73 -16.70 9.52
N GLU A 112 12.34 -15.68 10.15
CA GLU A 112 12.73 -15.72 11.56
C GLU A 112 11.54 -15.98 12.48
N ALA A 113 10.38 -15.43 12.15
CA ALA A 113 9.10 -15.67 12.85
C ALA A 113 8.42 -17.01 12.47
N GLY A 114 9.05 -17.86 11.66
CA GLY A 114 8.50 -19.14 11.19
C GLY A 114 7.31 -18.99 10.25
N ARG A 115 7.19 -17.84 9.56
CA ARG A 115 6.05 -17.52 8.66
C ARG A 115 6.50 -17.50 7.20
N GLN A 116 5.60 -17.89 6.31
CA GLN A 116 5.81 -17.72 4.88
C GLN A 116 5.65 -16.23 4.53
N PRO A 117 6.67 -15.60 3.93
CA PRO A 117 6.55 -14.21 3.53
C PRO A 117 5.55 -14.06 2.37
N CYS A 118 4.72 -13.02 2.44
CA CYS A 118 3.80 -12.63 1.37
C CYS A 118 3.93 -11.13 1.13
N VAL A 119 4.45 -10.74 -0.03
CA VAL A 119 4.64 -9.34 -0.42
C VAL A 119 3.53 -8.91 -1.36
N VAL A 120 2.78 -7.89 -0.96
CA VAL A 120 1.70 -7.29 -1.76
C VAL A 120 2.19 -5.94 -2.29
N LEU A 121 2.54 -5.89 -3.56
CA LEU A 121 2.99 -4.67 -4.21
C LEU A 121 1.80 -3.78 -4.55
N MET A 122 1.74 -2.58 -4.01
CA MET A 122 0.79 -1.55 -4.42
C MET A 122 1.51 -0.47 -5.21
N ARG A 123 1.06 -0.20 -6.45
CA ARG A 123 1.61 0.86 -7.29
C ARG A 123 0.53 1.63 -8.02
N GLN A 124 0.69 2.95 -8.01
CA GLN A 124 -0.05 3.80 -8.94
C GLN A 124 0.46 3.57 -10.35
N PHE A 125 -0.42 3.76 -11.33
CA PHE A 125 -0.06 3.79 -12.73
C PHE A 125 -0.79 4.92 -13.46
N ALA A 126 -0.23 5.34 -14.59
CA ALA A 126 -0.86 6.31 -15.48
C ALA A 126 -0.65 5.89 -16.94
N VAL A 127 -1.70 5.42 -17.60
CA VAL A 127 -1.65 4.97 -18.98
C VAL A 127 -2.60 5.76 -19.87
N ALA A 128 -2.09 6.17 -21.03
CA ALA A 128 -2.85 6.78 -22.11
C ALA A 128 -2.34 6.21 -23.45
N GLU A 129 -2.63 6.88 -24.57
CA GLU A 129 -2.18 6.45 -25.89
C GLU A 129 -0.64 6.46 -26.01
N ASP A 130 -0.01 7.44 -25.34
CA ASP A 130 1.46 7.63 -25.26
C ASP A 130 1.87 8.34 -23.98
N ALA A 131 3.18 8.46 -23.76
CA ALA A 131 3.75 9.09 -22.57
C ALA A 131 3.41 10.58 -22.45
N ALA A 132 3.35 11.31 -23.55
CA ALA A 132 3.04 12.75 -23.52
C ALA A 132 1.57 12.94 -23.10
N ARG A 133 0.68 12.14 -23.63
CA ARG A 133 -0.74 12.16 -23.27
C ARG A 133 -0.95 11.72 -21.83
N ALA A 134 -0.27 10.67 -21.38
CA ALA A 134 -0.35 10.21 -19.98
C ALA A 134 0.15 11.29 -19.01
N ALA A 135 1.26 11.95 -19.30
CA ALA A 135 1.77 13.05 -18.48
C ALA A 135 0.79 14.23 -18.43
N ALA A 136 0.20 14.61 -19.57
CA ALA A 136 -0.77 15.70 -19.65
C ALA A 136 -2.05 15.42 -18.87
N LEU A 137 -2.54 14.17 -18.89
CA LEU A 137 -3.80 13.79 -18.22
C LEU A 137 -3.62 13.54 -16.72
N TYR A 138 -2.51 12.93 -16.32
CA TYR A 138 -2.36 12.35 -14.98
C TYR A 138 -1.17 12.89 -14.19
N GLY A 139 -0.20 13.57 -14.84
CA GLY A 139 1.04 14.00 -14.19
C GLY A 139 0.82 14.91 -12.99
N GLU A 140 -0.03 15.92 -13.13
CA GLU A 140 -0.34 16.85 -12.03
C GLU A 140 -1.04 16.16 -10.87
N MET A 141 -1.94 15.21 -11.14
CA MET A 141 -2.60 14.45 -10.09
C MET A 141 -1.65 13.47 -9.40
N ALA A 142 -0.72 12.86 -10.14
CA ALA A 142 0.36 12.09 -9.54
C ALA A 142 1.18 12.96 -8.56
N ALA A 143 1.59 14.14 -8.99
CA ALA A 143 2.32 15.09 -8.12
C ALA A 143 1.47 15.52 -6.91
N ASN A 144 0.16 15.75 -7.08
CA ASN A 144 -0.75 16.14 -6.00
C ASN A 144 -0.89 15.05 -4.92
N VAL A 145 -0.90 13.78 -5.30
CA VAL A 145 -0.86 12.66 -4.34
C VAL A 145 0.40 12.74 -3.48
N TRP A 146 1.56 13.01 -4.08
CA TRP A 146 2.82 13.15 -3.35
C TRP A 146 2.85 14.39 -2.46
N ARG A 147 2.35 15.53 -2.95
CA ARG A 147 2.18 16.76 -2.15
C ARG A 147 1.27 16.54 -0.94
N TYR A 148 0.22 15.74 -1.10
CA TYR A 148 -0.66 15.34 0.00
C TYR A 148 0.10 14.57 1.07
N TYR A 149 0.89 13.57 0.71
CA TYR A 149 1.72 12.82 1.65
C TYR A 149 2.77 13.70 2.32
N TRP A 150 3.37 14.62 1.57
CA TRP A 150 4.32 15.58 2.13
C TRP A 150 3.65 16.46 3.20
N ARG A 151 2.51 17.08 2.90
CA ARG A 151 1.73 17.93 3.83
C ARG A 151 1.30 17.20 5.11
N ASN A 152 1.11 15.91 5.05
CA ASN A 152 0.76 15.08 6.20
C ASN A 152 1.99 14.46 6.90
N GLY A 153 3.21 14.95 6.62
CA GLY A 153 4.44 14.57 7.32
C GLY A 153 4.98 13.19 6.98
N SER A 154 4.42 12.50 5.97
CA SER A 154 4.82 11.13 5.63
C SER A 154 6.23 11.04 5.05
N PHE A 155 6.75 12.11 4.47
CA PHE A 155 8.10 12.14 3.88
C PHE A 155 9.22 11.91 4.90
N ASN A 156 8.97 12.18 6.18
CA ASN A 156 9.91 11.85 7.26
C ASN A 156 10.12 10.34 7.43
N LEU A 157 9.20 9.52 6.94
CA LEU A 157 9.26 8.05 6.99
C LEU A 157 10.00 7.45 5.79
N LEU A 158 10.23 8.22 4.72
CA LEU A 158 10.89 7.71 3.52
C LEU A 158 12.35 7.36 3.79
N LEU A 159 12.80 6.25 3.23
CA LEU A 159 14.20 5.81 3.33
C LEU A 159 15.14 6.69 2.49
N GLU A 160 14.63 7.28 1.42
CA GLU A 160 15.40 8.07 0.46
C GLU A 160 15.70 9.47 1.01
N PRO A 161 16.97 9.80 1.28
CA PRO A 161 17.32 11.09 1.90
C PRO A 161 16.94 12.33 1.06
N ALA A 162 16.88 12.18 -0.27
CA ALA A 162 16.52 13.27 -1.17
C ALA A 162 15.09 13.77 -0.88
N TRP A 163 14.16 12.86 -0.68
CA TRP A 163 12.77 13.18 -0.40
C TRP A 163 12.56 13.78 0.99
N ARG A 164 13.32 13.35 1.98
CA ARG A 164 13.29 13.96 3.33
C ARG A 164 13.76 15.42 3.33
N ARG A 165 14.56 15.82 2.31
CA ARG A 165 15.07 17.19 2.18
C ARG A 165 14.14 18.13 1.40
N VAL A 166 13.04 17.64 0.86
CA VAL A 166 12.04 18.48 0.18
C VAL A 166 11.47 19.48 1.17
N LYS A 167 11.66 20.77 0.88
CA LYS A 167 11.31 21.86 1.79
C LYS A 167 9.88 22.36 1.63
N SER A 168 9.32 22.19 0.44
CA SER A 168 7.96 22.63 0.15
C SER A 168 7.27 21.69 -0.84
N PRO A 169 5.93 21.60 -0.83
CA PRO A 169 5.20 20.73 -1.75
C PRO A 169 5.29 21.22 -3.20
N GLU A 170 5.58 22.51 -3.44
CA GLU A 170 5.74 23.07 -4.78
C GLU A 170 6.97 22.52 -5.52
N ALA A 171 7.96 22.03 -4.78
CA ALA A 171 9.12 21.33 -5.35
C ALA A 171 8.81 19.91 -5.85
N ILE A 172 7.58 19.44 -5.68
CA ILE A 172 7.12 18.11 -6.11
C ILE A 172 6.29 18.30 -7.38
N ASP A 173 6.81 17.86 -8.49
CA ASP A 173 6.16 17.93 -9.79
C ASP A 173 6.11 16.56 -10.49
N ALA A 174 5.42 16.48 -11.64
CA ALA A 174 5.27 15.26 -12.40
C ALA A 174 6.61 14.67 -12.87
N SER A 175 7.57 15.52 -13.24
CA SER A 175 8.88 15.10 -13.73
C SER A 175 9.74 14.44 -12.65
N THR A 176 9.50 14.80 -11.39
CA THR A 176 10.18 14.20 -10.22
C THR A 176 9.49 12.91 -9.73
N VAL A 177 8.17 12.80 -9.91
CA VAL A 177 7.35 11.70 -9.37
C VAL A 177 7.24 10.54 -10.36
N LEU A 178 6.94 10.81 -11.64
CA LEU A 178 6.66 9.76 -12.61
C LEU A 178 7.85 8.83 -12.90
N PRO A 179 9.07 9.33 -13.13
CA PRO A 179 10.20 8.46 -13.45
C PRO A 179 10.51 7.48 -12.30
N ARG A 180 10.63 6.18 -12.63
CA ARG A 180 11.02 5.09 -11.71
C ARG A 180 10.11 4.83 -10.51
N ARG A 181 8.95 5.50 -10.45
CA ARG A 181 8.04 5.35 -9.30
C ARG A 181 6.63 4.95 -9.71
N VAL A 182 6.14 5.55 -10.77
CA VAL A 182 4.82 5.29 -11.32
C VAL A 182 5.01 4.64 -12.70
N PRO A 183 4.61 3.40 -12.93
CA PRO A 183 4.46 2.87 -14.28
C PRO A 183 3.57 3.80 -15.10
N PHE A 184 4.14 4.46 -16.11
CA PHE A 184 3.40 5.48 -16.85
C PHE A 184 3.79 5.54 -18.32
N GLY A 185 2.88 6.02 -19.17
CA GLY A 185 3.11 6.19 -20.59
C GLY A 185 2.04 5.54 -21.45
N GLY A 186 2.42 5.08 -22.65
CA GLY A 186 1.59 4.17 -23.45
C GLY A 186 1.51 2.78 -22.80
N PRO A 187 0.66 1.89 -23.36
CA PRO A 187 0.49 0.54 -22.79
C PRO A 187 1.80 -0.24 -22.63
N GLN A 188 2.70 -0.14 -23.61
CA GLN A 188 4.00 -0.83 -23.59
C GLN A 188 4.91 -0.27 -22.49
N GLU A 189 5.04 1.04 -22.38
CA GLU A 189 5.87 1.70 -21.38
C GLU A 189 5.35 1.45 -19.96
N CYS A 190 4.02 1.46 -19.80
CA CYS A 190 3.38 1.14 -18.52
C CYS A 190 3.64 -0.33 -18.12
N LEU A 191 3.54 -1.26 -19.09
CA LEU A 191 3.87 -2.68 -18.91
C LEU A 191 5.33 -2.87 -18.46
N GLU A 192 6.28 -2.23 -19.14
CA GLU A 192 7.71 -2.29 -18.80
C GLU A 192 7.97 -1.72 -17.40
N GLY A 193 7.30 -0.62 -17.07
CA GLY A 193 7.33 -0.05 -15.72
C GLY A 193 6.88 -1.06 -14.65
N PHE A 194 5.77 -1.75 -14.85
CA PHE A 194 5.32 -2.81 -13.92
C PHE A 194 6.27 -3.99 -13.88
N ARG A 195 6.77 -4.47 -15.02
CA ARG A 195 7.74 -5.58 -15.08
C ARG A 195 8.98 -5.29 -14.26
N GLN A 196 9.53 -4.07 -14.33
CA GLN A 196 10.66 -3.67 -13.50
C GLN A 196 10.40 -3.88 -11.99
N TRP A 197 9.20 -3.53 -11.53
CA TRP A 197 8.80 -3.75 -10.13
C TRP A 197 8.61 -5.23 -9.81
N ILE A 198 7.95 -5.98 -10.69
CA ILE A 198 7.64 -7.40 -10.49
C ILE A 198 8.92 -8.22 -10.49
N ASP A 199 9.81 -8.03 -11.46
CA ASP A 199 11.06 -8.78 -11.60
C ASP A 199 12.00 -8.53 -10.42
N THR A 200 12.06 -7.27 -9.94
CA THR A 200 12.91 -6.92 -8.81
C THR A 200 12.37 -7.45 -7.49
N LEU A 201 11.06 -7.32 -7.26
CA LEU A 201 10.47 -7.62 -5.96
C LEU A 201 9.91 -9.04 -5.88
N ARG A 202 9.56 -9.67 -7.00
CA ARG A 202 8.83 -10.94 -7.05
C ARG A 202 7.69 -10.97 -6.03
N PRO A 203 6.71 -10.06 -6.16
CA PRO A 203 5.59 -9.98 -5.24
C PRO A 203 4.63 -11.15 -5.45
N ASP A 204 3.92 -11.54 -4.39
CA ASP A 204 2.86 -12.55 -4.47
C ASP A 204 1.56 -11.97 -5.05
N TYR A 205 1.35 -10.67 -4.86
CA TYR A 205 0.19 -9.93 -5.38
C TYR A 205 0.61 -8.55 -5.85
N VAL A 206 -0.08 -8.07 -6.89
CA VAL A 206 0.05 -6.68 -7.38
C VAL A 206 -1.31 -5.99 -7.30
N ILE A 207 -1.34 -4.84 -6.65
CA ILE A 207 -2.48 -3.93 -6.63
C ILE A 207 -2.12 -2.73 -7.50
N ALA A 208 -2.63 -2.72 -8.72
CA ALA A 208 -2.50 -1.60 -9.63
C ALA A 208 -3.56 -0.54 -9.32
N VAL A 209 -3.13 0.67 -8.98
CA VAL A 209 -4.02 1.77 -8.59
C VAL A 209 -3.97 2.83 -9.69
N PRO A 210 -5.06 3.09 -10.41
CA PRO A 210 -5.06 4.11 -11.44
C PRO A 210 -4.85 5.50 -10.83
N THR A 211 -3.98 6.31 -11.45
CA THR A 211 -3.79 7.70 -11.03
C THR A 211 -5.06 8.50 -11.35
N PRO A 212 -5.63 9.25 -10.39
CA PRO A 212 -6.78 10.10 -10.65
C PRO A 212 -6.52 11.09 -11.80
N SER A 213 -7.58 11.53 -12.47
CA SER A 213 -7.53 12.56 -13.50
C SER A 213 -8.32 13.79 -13.08
N THR A 214 -7.85 14.96 -13.47
CA THR A 214 -8.63 16.22 -13.36
C THR A 214 -9.83 16.25 -14.30
N LEU A 215 -9.86 15.37 -15.30
CA LEU A 215 -10.97 15.25 -16.26
C LEU A 215 -12.15 14.39 -15.78
N GLY A 216 -12.13 13.97 -14.51
CA GLY A 216 -13.23 13.24 -13.88
C GLY A 216 -13.24 11.73 -14.15
N GLN A 217 -14.38 11.11 -13.86
CA GLN A 217 -14.52 9.65 -13.83
C GLN A 217 -14.32 8.99 -15.19
N ALA A 218 -14.76 9.60 -16.29
CA ALA A 218 -14.63 9.02 -17.62
C ALA A 218 -13.15 8.78 -18.03
N ALA A 219 -12.25 9.71 -17.65
CA ALA A 219 -10.82 9.52 -17.89
C ALA A 219 -10.21 8.41 -17.03
N LEU A 220 -10.69 8.25 -15.80
CA LEU A 220 -10.30 7.15 -14.92
C LEU A 220 -10.74 5.78 -15.49
N GLU A 221 -11.97 5.69 -15.95
CA GLU A 221 -12.51 4.48 -16.58
C GLU A 221 -11.77 4.13 -17.87
N ALA A 222 -11.47 5.13 -18.72
CA ALA A 222 -10.66 4.94 -19.93
C ALA A 222 -9.28 4.40 -19.60
N GLN A 223 -8.61 4.93 -18.58
CA GLN A 223 -7.31 4.46 -18.10
C GLN A 223 -7.38 3.00 -17.61
N VAL A 224 -8.38 2.65 -16.80
CA VAL A 224 -8.56 1.29 -16.28
C VAL A 224 -8.84 0.31 -17.42
N ARG A 225 -9.69 0.70 -18.38
CA ARG A 225 -9.99 -0.11 -19.56
C ARG A 225 -8.74 -0.36 -20.40
N LEU A 226 -8.01 0.71 -20.75
CA LEU A 226 -6.80 0.61 -21.55
C LEU A 226 -5.74 -0.27 -20.88
N PHE A 227 -5.54 -0.12 -19.57
CA PHE A 227 -4.64 -0.97 -18.80
C PHE A 227 -5.10 -2.44 -18.81
N GLY A 228 -6.39 -2.69 -18.58
CA GLY A 228 -6.97 -4.03 -18.54
C GLY A 228 -6.90 -4.75 -19.87
N GLU A 229 -7.07 -4.04 -20.98
CA GLU A 229 -7.06 -4.64 -22.34
C GLU A 229 -5.64 -4.82 -22.91
N ALA A 230 -4.76 -3.84 -22.68
CA ALA A 230 -3.48 -3.77 -23.38
C ALA A 230 -2.25 -4.15 -22.54
N ALA A 231 -2.28 -3.96 -21.23
CA ALA A 231 -1.14 -4.22 -20.34
C ALA A 231 -1.34 -5.44 -19.43
N LEU A 232 -2.48 -5.54 -18.76
CA LEU A 232 -2.72 -6.56 -17.74
C LEU A 232 -2.59 -8.01 -18.27
N PRO A 233 -3.11 -8.42 -19.45
CA PRO A 233 -2.95 -9.77 -19.94
C PRO A 233 -1.48 -10.16 -20.11
N ARG A 234 -0.66 -9.21 -20.55
CA ARG A 234 0.78 -9.41 -20.79
C ARG A 234 1.62 -9.40 -19.51
N LEU A 235 1.10 -8.90 -18.38
CA LEU A 235 1.72 -9.04 -17.07
C LEU A 235 1.53 -10.44 -16.49
N ALA A 236 0.51 -11.16 -16.90
CA ALA A 236 0.22 -12.52 -16.47
C ALA A 236 0.99 -13.59 -17.28
N GLU A 237 1.62 -13.20 -18.37
CA GLU A 237 2.49 -14.10 -19.16
C GLU A 237 3.82 -14.32 -18.43
N PRO A 238 4.30 -15.57 -18.35
CA PRO A 238 5.53 -15.93 -17.65
C PRO A 238 6.80 -15.35 -18.32
#